data_5c46526cf155d4f7b62f87289c8a1801
#
_entry.id   5c46526cf155d4f7b62f87289c8a1801
#
_cell.length_a   1.000
_cell.length_b   1.000
_cell.length_c   1.000
_cell.angle_alpha   90.00
_cell.angle_beta   90.00
_cell.angle_gamma   90.00
#
_symmetry.space_group_name_H-M   'P 1'
#
loop_
_entity.id
_entity.type
_entity.pdbx_description
1 polymer ?
#
loop_
_entity_poly.entity_id
_entity_poly.type
_entity_poly.pdbx_seq_one_letter_code
_entity_poly.pdbx_strand_id
1 'polypeptide(L)'
;MRCPFFNHTLVLLIDHGDEGSFGFVLNRTTNLDIEDVFKEVGVSGEAASSVRAPVMLGGPVSPESGWILYDPEGVPQPSSGQTIAVGQRIACSASIELLERIARGDGPDTCAMMLGYAGWGEGQLESEMKQGSWIPVDLEYDLVFDTPIEDRWEAALATLGIDPARLIDNQIASA
;
A
#
# COMPACT_ATOMS: atom_id res chain seq x y z
N MET A 1 -17.10 -9.38 -2.83
CA MET A 1 -16.53 -9.56 -1.46
C MET A 1 -17.48 -8.98 -0.42
N ARG A 2 -17.76 -9.70 0.68
CA ARG A 2 -18.68 -9.23 1.73
C ARG A 2 -17.99 -8.51 2.91
N CYS A 3 -16.66 -8.40 2.89
CA CYS A 3 -15.93 -7.69 3.93
C CYS A 3 -16.00 -6.17 3.69
N PRO A 4 -16.59 -5.38 4.58
CA PRO A 4 -16.71 -3.93 4.40
C PRO A 4 -15.37 -3.22 4.26
N PHE A 5 -14.31 -3.78 4.85
CA PHE A 5 -12.95 -3.20 4.80
C PHE A 5 -12.38 -3.22 3.37
N PHE A 6 -12.66 -4.27 2.59
CA PHE A 6 -12.10 -4.42 1.25
C PHE A 6 -13.05 -4.02 0.11
N ASN A 7 -14.17 -3.39 0.44
CA ASN A 7 -15.08 -2.87 -0.60
C ASN A 7 -14.44 -1.69 -1.32
N HIS A 8 -14.35 -1.74 -2.66
CA HIS A 8 -13.72 -0.72 -3.51
C HIS A 8 -12.27 -0.41 -3.09
N THR A 9 -11.49 -1.42 -2.74
CA THR A 9 -10.06 -1.25 -2.44
C THR A 9 -9.20 -1.73 -3.59
N LEU A 10 -8.08 -1.02 -3.79
CA LEU A 10 -6.94 -1.48 -4.57
C LEU A 10 -5.89 -2.00 -3.60
N VAL A 11 -5.41 -3.22 -3.81
CA VAL A 11 -4.34 -3.82 -2.99
C VAL A 11 -3.12 -4.07 -3.85
N LEU A 12 -1.98 -3.56 -3.41
CA LEU A 12 -0.66 -3.94 -3.92
C LEU A 12 -0.21 -5.21 -3.21
N LEU A 13 -0.11 -6.30 -3.94
CA LEU A 13 0.43 -7.56 -3.41
C LEU A 13 1.97 -7.43 -3.31
N ILE A 14 2.51 -7.64 -2.12
CA ILE A 14 3.94 -7.52 -1.83
C ILE A 14 4.63 -8.87 -1.91
N ASP A 15 4.01 -9.88 -1.31
CA ASP A 15 4.51 -11.25 -1.34
C ASP A 15 3.36 -12.23 -1.49
N HIS A 16 3.62 -13.31 -2.25
CA HIS A 16 2.66 -14.35 -2.53
C HIS A 16 3.37 -15.69 -2.65
N GLY A 17 3.00 -16.65 -1.82
CA GLY A 17 3.61 -17.97 -1.78
C GLY A 17 2.75 -19.01 -1.10
N ASP A 18 3.31 -20.21 -0.96
CA ASP A 18 2.60 -21.37 -0.40
C ASP A 18 2.18 -21.17 1.07
N GLU A 19 2.90 -20.36 1.83
CA GLU A 19 2.61 -20.08 3.23
C GLU A 19 1.56 -18.96 3.42
N GLY A 20 1.15 -18.29 2.34
CA GLY A 20 0.18 -17.20 2.35
C GLY A 20 0.63 -16.00 1.54
N SER A 21 -0.05 -14.90 1.74
CA SER A 21 0.21 -13.66 0.99
C SER A 21 0.00 -12.44 1.85
N PHE A 22 0.70 -11.35 1.54
CA PHE A 22 0.40 -10.07 2.14
C PHE A 22 0.57 -8.91 1.15
N GLY A 23 -0.11 -7.80 1.44
CA GLY A 23 -0.08 -6.62 0.61
C GLY A 23 -0.61 -5.38 1.32
N PHE A 24 -0.62 -4.26 0.63
CA PHE A 24 -1.08 -2.98 1.16
C PHE A 24 -2.27 -2.43 0.39
N VAL A 25 -3.27 -1.94 1.11
CA VAL A 25 -4.36 -1.16 0.52
C VAL A 25 -3.81 0.20 0.12
N LEU A 26 -4.01 0.57 -1.15
CA LEU A 26 -3.42 1.78 -1.75
C LEU A 26 -4.37 2.97 -1.84
N ASN A 27 -5.63 2.82 -1.48
CA ASN A 27 -6.65 3.86 -1.65
C ASN A 27 -7.42 4.17 -0.37
N ARG A 28 -6.77 4.00 0.79
CA ARG A 28 -7.32 4.42 2.09
C ARG A 28 -6.28 5.21 2.86
N THR A 29 -6.60 6.44 3.21
CA THR A 29 -5.76 7.30 4.06
C THR A 29 -6.16 7.16 5.53
N THR A 30 -5.25 7.58 6.40
CA THR A 30 -5.52 7.85 7.81
C THR A 30 -5.72 9.34 8.03
N ASN A 31 -6.03 9.75 9.27
CA ASN A 31 -6.02 11.15 9.68
C ASN A 31 -4.67 11.57 10.30
N LEU A 32 -3.64 10.73 10.18
CA LEU A 32 -2.30 11.00 10.71
C LEU A 32 -1.43 11.66 9.65
N ASP A 33 -0.58 12.57 10.09
CA ASP A 33 0.51 13.10 9.30
C ASP A 33 1.78 12.28 9.52
N ILE A 34 2.72 12.32 8.58
CA ILE A 34 4.00 11.62 8.72
C ILE A 34 4.79 12.12 9.96
N GLU A 35 4.60 13.38 10.35
CA GLU A 35 5.18 13.94 11.58
C GLU A 35 4.67 13.25 12.85
N ASP A 36 3.41 12.79 12.85
CA ASP A 36 2.85 12.04 13.98
C ASP A 36 3.53 10.68 14.10
N VAL A 37 3.79 10.03 12.97
CA VAL A 37 4.56 8.78 12.93
C VAL A 37 5.97 8.99 13.44
N PHE A 38 6.67 10.05 13.01
CA PHE A 38 8.02 10.37 13.51
C PHE A 38 8.04 10.56 15.03
N LYS A 39 7.05 11.27 15.58
CA LYS A 39 6.93 11.50 17.04
C LYS A 39 6.72 10.20 17.79
N GLU A 40 5.83 9.33 17.28
CA GLU A 40 5.50 8.04 17.92
C GLU A 40 6.70 7.11 18.00
N VAL A 41 7.51 7.03 16.95
CA VAL A 41 8.72 6.17 16.92
C VAL A 41 9.99 6.87 17.44
N GLY A 42 9.89 8.13 17.91
CA GLY A 42 11.01 8.89 18.46
C GLY A 42 12.05 9.33 17.42
N VAL A 43 11.66 9.42 16.14
CA VAL A 43 12.52 9.91 15.05
C VAL A 43 12.43 11.43 14.97
N SER A 44 13.56 12.08 14.79
CA SER A 44 13.65 13.54 14.65
C SER A 44 14.55 13.92 13.48
N GLY A 45 14.20 15.00 12.79
CA GLY A 45 15.00 15.55 11.68
C GLY A 45 14.57 16.95 11.32
N GLU A 46 15.48 17.75 10.78
CA GLU A 46 15.22 19.14 10.40
C GLU A 46 14.22 19.27 9.25
N ALA A 47 14.12 18.27 8.38
CA ALA A 47 13.23 18.25 7.26
C ALA A 47 11.86 17.61 7.56
N ALA A 48 11.63 17.10 8.78
CA ALA A 48 10.41 16.37 9.13
C ALA A 48 9.13 17.13 8.79
N SER A 49 9.10 18.45 9.03
CA SER A 49 7.93 19.30 8.74
C SER A 49 7.73 19.61 7.24
N SER A 50 8.69 19.33 6.39
CA SER A 50 8.62 19.55 4.93
C SER A 50 8.29 18.29 4.13
N VAL A 51 8.40 17.11 4.74
CA VAL A 51 8.08 15.83 4.09
C VAL A 51 6.61 15.73 3.77
N ARG A 52 6.30 15.30 2.57
CA ARG A 52 4.91 15.11 2.07
C ARG A 52 4.68 13.65 1.68
N ALA A 53 4.74 12.76 2.66
CA ALA A 53 4.41 11.36 2.48
C ALA A 53 3.02 11.10 3.07
N PRO A 54 2.05 10.57 2.29
CA PRO A 54 0.77 10.20 2.82
C PRO A 54 0.89 9.05 3.82
N VAL A 55 0.11 9.11 4.90
CA VAL A 55 -0.02 7.99 5.85
C VAL A 55 -1.28 7.21 5.52
N MET A 56 -1.10 6.00 5.03
CA MET A 56 -2.11 5.13 4.48
C MET A 56 -2.53 4.06 5.48
N LEU A 57 -3.80 3.66 5.44
CA LEU A 57 -4.28 2.46 6.11
C LEU A 57 -4.01 1.25 5.22
N GLY A 58 -2.86 0.60 5.40
CA GLY A 58 -2.38 -0.50 4.56
C GLY A 58 -3.18 -1.80 4.71
N GLY A 59 -3.87 -1.98 5.83
CA GLY A 59 -4.73 -3.13 6.05
C GLY A 59 -5.12 -3.34 7.52
N PRO A 60 -5.97 -4.34 7.80
CA PRO A 60 -6.50 -4.58 9.14
C PRO A 60 -5.56 -5.37 10.06
N VAL A 61 -4.49 -5.96 9.51
CA VAL A 61 -3.55 -6.77 10.29
C VAL A 61 -2.45 -5.88 10.85
N SER A 62 -2.16 -6.01 12.13
CA SER A 62 -1.12 -5.27 12.86
C SER A 62 -1.11 -3.77 12.54
N PRO A 63 -2.19 -3.03 12.85
CA PRO A 63 -2.31 -1.62 12.50
C PRO A 63 -1.24 -0.71 13.14
N GLU A 64 -0.56 -1.20 14.16
CA GLU A 64 0.60 -0.58 14.81
C GLU A 64 1.92 -0.78 14.05
N SER A 65 1.95 -1.69 13.08
CA SER A 65 3.15 -1.91 12.26
C SER A 65 3.23 -0.88 11.13
N GLY A 66 4.42 -0.32 10.95
CA GLY A 66 4.70 0.69 9.93
C GLY A 66 5.61 0.16 8.83
N TRP A 67 5.24 0.44 7.57
CA TRP A 67 6.03 0.13 6.39
C TRP A 67 6.15 1.36 5.50
N ILE A 68 7.30 1.55 4.90
CA ILE A 68 7.55 2.61 3.92
C ILE A 68 7.48 1.97 2.53
N LEU A 69 6.49 2.38 1.73
CA LEU A 69 6.40 2.04 0.31
C LEU A 69 7.07 3.18 -0.46
N TYR A 70 8.04 2.87 -1.34
CA TYR A 70 8.87 3.92 -1.96
C TYR A 70 9.45 3.52 -3.31
N ASP A 71 9.87 4.53 -4.09
CA ASP A 71 10.73 4.35 -5.26
C ASP A 71 12.19 4.20 -4.79
N PRO A 72 12.85 3.07 -5.02
CA PRO A 72 14.21 2.84 -4.57
C PRO A 72 15.28 3.53 -5.43
N GLU A 73 14.92 4.23 -6.51
CA GLU A 73 15.87 4.88 -7.40
C GLU A 73 16.69 5.94 -6.65
N GLY A 74 18.03 5.81 -6.71
CA GLY A 74 18.95 6.72 -6.04
C GLY A 74 19.02 6.59 -4.50
N VAL A 75 18.23 5.69 -3.90
CA VAL A 75 18.19 5.48 -2.45
C VAL A 75 19.06 4.29 -2.06
N PRO A 76 20.12 4.47 -1.25
CA PRO A 76 20.89 3.35 -0.73
C PRO A 76 20.00 2.42 0.10
N GLN A 77 20.16 1.11 -0.10
CA GLN A 77 19.40 0.13 0.66
C GLN A 77 19.67 0.29 2.17
N PRO A 78 18.62 0.25 3.02
CA PRO A 78 18.83 0.28 4.47
C PRO A 78 19.68 -0.91 4.93
N SER A 79 20.57 -0.67 5.90
CA SER A 79 21.45 -1.71 6.47
C SER A 79 20.73 -2.58 7.50
N SER A 80 19.56 -2.15 7.97
CA SER A 80 18.73 -2.85 8.95
C SER A 80 17.25 -2.80 8.60
N GLY A 81 16.50 -3.75 9.13
CA GLY A 81 15.07 -3.89 8.83
C GLY A 81 14.82 -4.69 7.55
N GLN A 82 13.59 -5.15 7.40
CA GLN A 82 13.17 -5.91 6.22
C GLN A 82 12.91 -4.96 5.06
N THR A 83 13.48 -5.27 3.89
CA THR A 83 13.20 -4.56 2.64
C THR A 83 12.87 -5.57 1.55
N ILE A 84 11.77 -5.35 0.85
CA ILE A 84 11.25 -6.23 -0.19
C ILE A 84 11.10 -5.41 -1.47
N ALA A 85 11.71 -5.87 -2.56
CA ALA A 85 11.51 -5.28 -3.88
C ALA A 85 10.21 -5.80 -4.51
N VAL A 86 9.42 -4.90 -5.08
CA VAL A 86 8.16 -5.19 -5.74
C VAL A 86 8.25 -4.72 -7.19
N GLY A 87 8.55 -5.63 -8.09
CA GLY A 87 8.88 -5.25 -9.47
C GLY A 87 10.24 -4.54 -9.56
N GLN A 88 10.34 -3.56 -10.47
CA GLN A 88 11.61 -2.89 -10.77
C GLN A 88 11.79 -1.53 -10.07
N ARG A 89 10.69 -0.84 -9.80
CA ARG A 89 10.69 0.56 -9.33
C ARG A 89 9.92 0.78 -8.03
N ILE A 90 9.55 -0.29 -7.35
CA ILE A 90 8.82 -0.21 -6.09
C ILE A 90 9.52 -1.08 -5.07
N ALA A 91 9.67 -0.58 -3.87
CA ALA A 91 10.13 -1.35 -2.73
C ALA A 91 9.30 -1.00 -1.49
N CYS A 92 9.23 -1.92 -0.55
CA CYS A 92 8.70 -1.63 0.77
C CYS A 92 9.72 -2.00 1.85
N SER A 93 9.77 -1.24 2.93
CA SER A 93 10.70 -1.44 4.02
C SER A 93 10.09 -1.13 5.38
N ALA A 94 10.40 -1.96 6.38
CA ALA A 94 10.09 -1.70 7.79
C ALA A 94 11.31 -1.12 8.55
N SER A 95 12.23 -0.46 7.84
CA SER A 95 13.46 0.06 8.41
C SER A 95 13.28 1.41 9.09
N ILE A 96 13.61 1.49 10.36
CA ILE A 96 13.71 2.76 11.10
C ILE A 96 14.78 3.68 10.49
N GLU A 97 15.90 3.11 10.02
CA GLU A 97 16.95 3.87 9.32
C GLU A 97 16.40 4.64 8.12
N LEU A 98 15.53 4.00 7.31
CA LEU A 98 14.89 4.67 6.17
C LEU A 98 13.97 5.79 6.63
N LEU A 99 13.19 5.56 7.70
CA LEU A 99 12.33 6.57 8.28
C LEU A 99 13.11 7.78 8.81
N GLU A 100 14.27 7.53 9.48
CA GLU A 100 15.18 8.59 9.93
C GLU A 100 15.75 9.40 8.76
N ARG A 101 16.09 8.75 7.64
CA ARG A 101 16.57 9.43 6.43
C ARG A 101 15.49 10.32 5.83
N ILE A 102 14.24 9.83 5.78
CA ILE A 102 13.10 10.64 5.34
C ILE A 102 12.95 11.88 6.24
N ALA A 103 13.01 11.73 7.56
CA ALA A 103 12.90 12.84 8.49
C ALA A 103 14.05 13.88 8.35
N ARG A 104 15.24 13.47 7.89
CA ARG A 104 16.37 14.36 7.61
C ARG A 104 16.32 15.01 6.22
N GLY A 105 15.44 14.56 5.33
CA GLY A 105 15.37 15.00 3.94
C GLY A 105 16.34 14.27 3.00
N ASP A 106 16.92 13.15 3.43
CA ASP A 106 17.84 12.29 2.67
C ASP A 106 17.14 10.98 2.22
N GLY A 107 15.81 10.94 2.30
CA GLY A 107 15.00 9.80 1.93
C GLY A 107 14.66 9.75 0.43
N PRO A 108 13.81 8.80 0.02
CA PRO A 108 13.29 8.74 -1.34
C PRO A 108 12.42 9.96 -1.66
N ASP A 109 12.49 10.43 -2.92
CA ASP A 109 11.65 11.54 -3.40
C ASP A 109 10.16 11.16 -3.40
N THR A 110 9.87 9.88 -3.64
CA THR A 110 8.51 9.34 -3.70
C THR A 110 8.34 8.22 -2.69
N CYS A 111 7.48 8.43 -1.70
CA CYS A 111 7.17 7.43 -0.69
C CYS A 111 5.77 7.62 -0.08
N ALA A 112 5.28 6.56 0.56
CA ALA A 112 4.08 6.55 1.39
C ALA A 112 4.31 5.72 2.64
N MET A 113 3.76 6.15 3.78
CA MET A 113 3.76 5.37 5.01
C MET A 113 2.52 4.48 5.06
N MET A 114 2.71 3.17 5.24
CA MET A 114 1.63 2.19 5.33
C MET A 114 1.50 1.72 6.78
N LEU A 115 0.33 1.89 7.39
CA LEU A 115 0.03 1.36 8.71
C LEU A 115 -0.81 0.10 8.59
N GLY A 116 -0.32 -0.99 9.18
CA GLY A 116 -0.88 -2.33 9.01
C GLY A 116 -0.77 -2.86 7.59
N TYR A 117 -1.32 -4.03 7.37
CA TYR A 117 -1.31 -4.72 6.07
C TYR A 117 -2.55 -5.59 5.87
N ALA A 118 -2.81 -5.99 4.63
CA ALA A 118 -3.76 -7.03 4.27
C ALA A 118 -3.03 -8.37 4.21
N GLY A 119 -3.55 -9.40 4.87
CA GLY A 119 -2.93 -10.72 4.92
C GLY A 119 -3.92 -11.80 4.51
N TRP A 120 -3.42 -12.82 3.83
CA TRP A 120 -4.13 -14.04 3.46
C TRP A 120 -3.34 -15.26 3.93
N GLY A 121 -4.01 -16.21 4.55
CA GLY A 121 -3.43 -17.51 4.87
C GLY A 121 -3.19 -18.36 3.63
N GLU A 122 -2.58 -19.54 3.83
CA GLU A 122 -2.32 -20.54 2.79
C GLU A 122 -3.57 -20.80 1.93
N GLY A 123 -3.46 -20.61 0.59
CA GLY A 123 -4.52 -20.84 -0.39
C GLY A 123 -5.76 -19.94 -0.28
N GLN A 124 -5.78 -19.00 0.66
CA GLN A 124 -6.95 -18.13 0.88
C GLN A 124 -7.14 -17.15 -0.29
N LEU A 125 -6.07 -16.47 -0.73
CA LEU A 125 -6.13 -15.50 -1.83
C LEU A 125 -6.61 -16.17 -3.11
N GLU A 126 -6.08 -17.34 -3.45
CA GLU A 126 -6.46 -18.10 -4.64
C GLU A 126 -7.93 -18.56 -4.58
N SER A 127 -8.40 -18.94 -3.39
CA SER A 127 -9.80 -19.30 -3.17
C SER A 127 -10.72 -18.09 -3.39
N GLU A 128 -10.35 -16.92 -2.85
CA GLU A 128 -11.09 -15.68 -3.01
C GLU A 128 -11.09 -15.18 -4.46
N MET A 129 -9.96 -15.33 -5.17
CA MET A 129 -9.87 -15.02 -6.62
C MET A 129 -10.76 -15.95 -7.45
N LYS A 130 -10.77 -17.26 -7.17
CA LYS A 130 -11.67 -18.21 -7.86
C LYS A 130 -13.16 -17.90 -7.64
N GLN A 131 -13.49 -17.31 -6.50
CA GLN A 131 -14.84 -16.85 -6.17
C GLN A 131 -15.20 -15.47 -6.77
N GLY A 132 -14.27 -14.85 -7.51
CA GLY A 132 -14.45 -13.52 -8.09
C GLY A 132 -14.43 -12.37 -7.06
N SER A 133 -13.86 -12.61 -5.89
CA SER A 133 -13.73 -11.57 -4.85
C SER A 133 -12.64 -10.54 -5.19
N TRP A 134 -11.63 -10.95 -5.95
CA TRP A 134 -10.52 -10.12 -6.40
C TRP A 134 -10.39 -10.17 -7.92
N ILE A 135 -10.08 -9.03 -8.50
CA ILE A 135 -9.78 -8.88 -9.93
C ILE A 135 -8.29 -8.52 -10.02
N PRO A 136 -7.45 -9.39 -10.60
CA PRO A 136 -6.03 -9.09 -10.76
C PRO A 136 -5.82 -7.98 -11.80
N VAL A 137 -4.90 -7.08 -11.50
CA VAL A 137 -4.45 -5.98 -12.35
C VAL A 137 -2.94 -6.01 -12.40
N ASP A 138 -2.37 -5.71 -13.56
CA ASP A 138 -0.91 -5.60 -13.69
C ASP A 138 -0.37 -4.46 -12.83
N LEU A 139 0.84 -4.66 -12.29
CA LEU A 139 1.51 -3.65 -11.48
C LEU A 139 1.94 -2.48 -12.37
N GLU A 140 1.38 -1.30 -12.12
CA GLU A 140 1.79 -0.05 -12.75
C GLU A 140 2.28 0.94 -11.69
N TYR A 141 3.44 1.53 -11.93
CA TYR A 141 4.05 2.54 -11.04
C TYR A 141 3.11 3.72 -10.79
N ASP A 142 2.48 4.21 -11.85
CA ASP A 142 1.59 5.37 -11.81
C ASP A 142 0.36 5.14 -10.92
N LEU A 143 -0.17 3.90 -10.88
CA LEU A 143 -1.26 3.53 -9.97
C LEU A 143 -0.84 3.62 -8.50
N VAL A 144 0.43 3.34 -8.22
CA VAL A 144 0.94 3.31 -6.84
C VAL A 144 1.29 4.71 -6.33
N PHE A 145 1.92 5.54 -7.16
CA PHE A 145 2.50 6.81 -6.71
C PHE A 145 1.90 8.06 -7.35
N ASP A 146 1.54 8.04 -8.63
CA ASP A 146 1.18 9.23 -9.38
C ASP A 146 -0.33 9.46 -9.46
N THR A 147 -1.13 8.38 -9.36
CA THR A 147 -2.60 8.48 -9.36
C THR A 147 -3.11 9.02 -8.01
N PRO A 148 -4.01 10.02 -7.99
CA PRO A 148 -4.67 10.46 -6.77
C PRO A 148 -5.28 9.28 -6.00
N ILE A 149 -5.14 9.28 -4.68
CA ILE A 149 -5.49 8.13 -3.84
C ILE A 149 -6.96 7.71 -4.02
N GLU A 150 -7.85 8.67 -4.10
CA GLU A 150 -9.28 8.49 -4.30
C GLU A 150 -9.63 7.87 -5.66
N ASP A 151 -8.81 8.12 -6.68
CA ASP A 151 -9.06 7.68 -8.06
C ASP A 151 -8.43 6.31 -8.38
N ARG A 152 -7.53 5.79 -7.53
CA ARG A 152 -6.72 4.59 -7.80
C ARG A 152 -7.54 3.35 -8.13
N TRP A 153 -8.66 3.15 -7.45
CA TRP A 153 -9.52 1.98 -7.69
C TRP A 153 -10.18 2.04 -9.06
N GLU A 154 -10.73 3.20 -9.43
CA GLU A 154 -11.34 3.40 -10.76
C GLU A 154 -10.30 3.36 -11.86
N ALA A 155 -9.13 3.97 -11.65
CA ALA A 155 -8.02 3.92 -12.59
C ALA A 155 -7.55 2.47 -12.83
N ALA A 156 -7.42 1.65 -11.79
CA ALA A 156 -7.07 0.25 -11.92
C ALA A 156 -8.11 -0.54 -12.75
N LEU A 157 -9.41 -0.31 -12.55
CA LEU A 157 -10.45 -0.92 -13.38
C LEU A 157 -10.41 -0.46 -14.83
N ALA A 158 -10.08 0.81 -15.05
CA ALA A 158 -9.96 1.37 -16.40
C ALA A 158 -8.87 0.69 -17.22
N THR A 159 -7.75 0.23 -16.61
CA THR A 159 -6.70 -0.53 -17.32
C THR A 159 -7.24 -1.85 -17.90
N LEU A 160 -8.28 -2.41 -17.30
CA LEU A 160 -8.96 -3.62 -17.75
C LEU A 160 -10.15 -3.35 -18.68
N GLY A 161 -10.44 -2.07 -18.97
CA GLY A 161 -11.62 -1.67 -19.73
C GLY A 161 -12.94 -1.92 -18.98
N ILE A 162 -12.92 -1.99 -17.66
CA ILE A 162 -14.08 -2.22 -16.81
C ILE A 162 -14.66 -0.89 -16.36
N ASP A 163 -15.94 -0.67 -16.63
CA ASP A 163 -16.70 0.48 -16.12
C ASP A 163 -17.13 0.19 -14.66
N PRO A 164 -16.67 1.01 -13.68
CA PRO A 164 -17.02 0.85 -12.27
C PRO A 164 -18.53 0.79 -12.02
N ALA A 165 -19.34 1.54 -12.76
CA ALA A 165 -20.79 1.57 -12.61
C ALA A 165 -21.43 0.19 -12.84
N ARG A 166 -20.87 -0.62 -13.73
CA ARG A 166 -21.36 -1.97 -14.03
C ARG A 166 -21.09 -2.98 -12.92
N LEU A 167 -20.06 -2.75 -12.09
CA LEU A 167 -19.78 -3.61 -10.94
C LEU A 167 -20.77 -3.36 -9.79
N ILE A 168 -21.22 -2.13 -9.63
CA ILE A 168 -22.19 -1.73 -8.60
C ILE A 168 -23.58 -2.32 -8.93
N ASP A 169 -24.01 -2.25 -10.18
CA ASP A 169 -25.32 -2.77 -10.63
C ASP A 169 -25.44 -4.30 -10.43
N ASN A 170 -24.36 -5.05 -10.65
CA ASN A 170 -24.37 -6.50 -10.46
C ASN A 170 -24.48 -6.93 -8.98
N GLN A 171 -24.10 -6.07 -8.03
CA GLN A 171 -24.29 -6.36 -6.60
C GLN A 171 -25.73 -6.09 -6.12
N ILE A 172 -26.44 -5.16 -6.76
CA ILE A 172 -27.84 -4.85 -6.45
C ILE A 172 -28.79 -5.89 -7.07
N ALA A 173 -28.44 -6.46 -8.22
CA ALA A 173 -29.26 -7.46 -8.91
C ALA A 173 -29.17 -8.88 -8.29
N SER A 174 -28.33 -9.10 -7.30
CA SER A 174 -28.12 -10.39 -6.62
C SER A 174 -28.62 -10.40 -5.16
N ALA A 175 -29.45 -9.43 -4.78
CA ALA A 175 -30.05 -9.33 -3.44
C ALA A 175 -31.48 -9.86 -3.42
#